data_90ea89c5d8ae57293e0042fee590d1b8
#
_entry.id   90ea89c5d8ae57293e0042fee590d1b8
#
_cell.length_a   1.000
_cell.length_b   1.000
_cell.length_c   1.000
_cell.angle_alpha   90.00
_cell.angle_beta   90.00
_cell.angle_gamma   90.00
#
_symmetry.space_group_name_H-M   'P 1'
#
loop_
_entity.id
_entity.type
_entity.pdbx_description
1 polymer ?
#
loop_
_entity_poly.entity_id
_entity_poly.type
_entity_poly.pdbx_seq_one_letter_code
_entity_poly.pdbx_strand_id
1 'polypeptide(L)'
;GPAGQVTHFVATGKDVTERMQAQERLQHMAQHDALTELPNRVLFLDRLKQAVARARWHERLVAVLFVDMDRFKTINDTLGHEVGDKLLQALAERFTASVREGDTVARFGGDEFVVLLDDVASEKDIGVVAQKVLEALAPPFAIDGQDLYITASIGVSLYPNDGEDSTTLLKNADIAMYRAKDLGKNTYQFYSADMSARAFERLTLESSLRHAIERNEFRLYYQPQIDSASGAILGVEALLRWQHPDFGLVAPAEFIPLLEETGLIVPVGDWILSTACEQMRAWHAAGWPQLRVAVNLSPRQFQTTGLVEAVERGLSTLGCDPGLLELEITENVLLQH
;
A
#
# COMPACT_ATOMS: atom_id res chain seq x y z
N GLY A 1 24.93 73.44 3.38
CA GLY A 1 25.23 74.78 3.10
C GLY A 1 24.13 75.76 3.48
N PRO A 2 24.36 76.97 3.76
CA PRO A 2 23.33 77.97 4.03
C PRO A 2 22.48 78.13 2.76
N ALA A 3 21.22 77.76 2.83
CA ALA A 3 20.19 77.86 1.80
C ALA A 3 19.66 76.52 1.25
N GLY A 4 19.78 75.40 1.97
CA GLY A 4 19.13 74.16 1.59
C GLY A 4 19.59 73.52 0.28
N GLN A 5 20.69 73.93 -0.28
CA GLN A 5 21.29 73.33 -1.49
C GLN A 5 22.04 72.04 -1.09
N VAL A 6 21.65 70.90 -1.72
CA VAL A 6 22.37 69.65 -1.62
C VAL A 6 23.70 69.77 -2.34
N THR A 7 24.81 69.73 -1.60
CA THR A 7 26.17 69.94 -2.16
C THR A 7 26.90 68.62 -2.41
N HIS A 8 26.47 67.53 -1.80
CA HIS A 8 27.07 66.21 -1.98
C HIS A 8 26.04 65.12 -1.82
N PHE A 9 26.18 64.04 -2.61
CA PHE A 9 25.50 62.78 -2.43
C PHE A 9 26.52 61.74 -1.97
N VAL A 10 26.23 61.03 -0.89
CA VAL A 10 27.03 59.89 -0.46
C VAL A 10 26.20 58.65 -0.73
N ALA A 11 26.64 57.78 -1.63
CA ALA A 11 26.05 56.48 -1.85
C ALA A 11 26.87 55.45 -1.05
N THR A 12 26.21 54.72 -0.17
CA THR A 12 26.79 53.55 0.52
C THR A 12 26.20 52.30 -0.09
N GLY A 13 27.03 51.45 -0.68
CA GLY A 13 26.63 50.11 -1.15
C GLY A 13 27.07 49.07 -0.12
N LYS A 14 26.18 48.17 0.25
CA LYS A 14 26.52 46.95 1.01
C LYS A 14 26.42 45.78 0.05
N ASP A 15 27.48 44.98 -0.05
CA ASP A 15 27.41 43.71 -0.76
C ASP A 15 26.52 42.76 0.04
N VAL A 16 25.42 42.32 -0.59
CA VAL A 16 24.41 41.41 0.00
C VAL A 16 24.40 40.04 -0.69
N THR A 17 25.36 39.77 -1.60
CA THR A 17 25.42 38.59 -2.43
C THR A 17 25.41 37.31 -1.60
N GLU A 18 26.28 37.18 -0.61
CA GLU A 18 26.32 36.00 0.27
C GLU A 18 25.03 35.80 1.05
N ARG A 19 24.44 36.92 1.53
CA ARG A 19 23.16 36.86 2.25
C ARG A 19 22.03 36.42 1.34
N MET A 20 21.94 36.92 0.11
CA MET A 20 20.92 36.52 -0.86
C MET A 20 21.09 35.04 -1.26
N GLN A 21 22.31 34.63 -1.58
CA GLN A 21 22.58 33.19 -1.89
C GLN A 21 22.27 32.27 -0.73
N ALA A 22 22.58 32.65 0.50
CA ALA A 22 22.22 31.86 1.68
C ALA A 22 20.70 31.80 1.86
N GLN A 23 19.98 32.88 1.63
CA GLN A 23 18.53 32.94 1.72
C GLN A 23 17.88 32.11 0.60
N GLU A 24 18.36 32.16 -0.62
CA GLU A 24 17.88 31.33 -1.74
C GLU A 24 18.11 29.85 -1.47
N ARG A 25 19.28 29.45 -0.96
CA ARG A 25 19.57 28.07 -0.56
C ARG A 25 18.62 27.59 0.54
N LEU A 26 18.40 28.41 1.57
CA LEU A 26 17.45 28.06 2.66
C LEU A 26 16.03 27.92 2.13
N GLN A 27 15.60 28.79 1.22
CA GLN A 27 14.29 28.69 0.61
C GLN A 27 14.17 27.44 -0.27
N HIS A 28 15.20 27.12 -1.06
CA HIS A 28 15.24 25.91 -1.86
C HIS A 28 15.15 24.66 -0.98
N MET A 29 15.97 24.56 0.08
CA MET A 29 15.94 23.46 1.05
C MET A 29 14.58 23.32 1.76
N ALA A 30 13.88 24.43 2.01
CA ALA A 30 12.55 24.40 2.64
C ALA A 30 11.45 23.90 1.69
N GLN A 31 11.67 23.92 0.38
CA GLN A 31 10.67 23.64 -0.65
C GLN A 31 10.97 22.39 -1.51
N HIS A 32 12.18 21.82 -1.42
CA HIS A 32 12.58 20.66 -2.22
C HIS A 32 13.04 19.51 -1.35
N ASP A 33 12.92 18.29 -1.87
CA ASP A 33 13.43 17.07 -1.27
C ASP A 33 14.94 16.97 -1.51
N ALA A 34 15.72 16.77 -0.45
CA ALA A 34 17.18 16.80 -0.51
C ALA A 34 17.81 15.64 -1.30
N LEU A 35 17.08 14.53 -1.50
CA LEU A 35 17.58 13.36 -2.23
C LEU A 35 17.33 13.49 -3.74
N THR A 36 16.12 13.89 -4.10
CA THR A 36 15.63 13.87 -5.50
C THR A 36 15.58 15.25 -6.14
N GLU A 37 15.81 16.32 -5.39
CA GLU A 37 15.67 17.73 -5.81
C GLU A 37 14.26 18.10 -6.30
N LEU A 38 13.30 17.18 -6.23
CA LEU A 38 11.90 17.45 -6.57
C LEU A 38 11.27 18.40 -5.55
N PRO A 39 10.20 19.11 -5.91
CA PRO A 39 9.30 19.74 -4.96
C PRO A 39 8.96 18.82 -3.79
N ASN A 40 9.06 19.33 -2.57
CA ASN A 40 8.60 18.61 -1.40
C ASN A 40 7.10 18.85 -1.16
N ARG A 41 6.57 18.26 -0.08
CA ARG A 41 5.16 18.40 0.30
C ARG A 41 4.72 19.85 0.46
N VAL A 42 5.60 20.74 0.95
CA VAL A 42 5.26 22.15 1.19
C VAL A 42 5.02 22.87 -0.13
N LEU A 43 5.96 22.75 -1.07
CA LEU A 43 5.86 23.39 -2.38
C LEU A 43 4.73 22.78 -3.21
N PHE A 44 4.53 21.47 -3.14
CA PHE A 44 3.42 20.79 -3.82
C PHE A 44 2.06 21.32 -3.36
N LEU A 45 1.84 21.43 -2.05
CA LEU A 45 0.57 21.95 -1.50
C LEU A 45 0.30 23.40 -1.91
N ASP A 46 1.34 24.22 -1.98
CA ASP A 46 1.20 25.58 -2.47
C ASP A 46 0.78 25.62 -3.94
N ARG A 47 1.45 24.85 -4.80
CA ARG A 47 1.10 24.72 -6.22
C ARG A 47 -0.29 24.16 -6.43
N LEU A 48 -0.69 23.15 -5.68
CA LEU A 48 -2.04 22.57 -5.75
C LEU A 48 -3.12 23.60 -5.38
N LYS A 49 -2.91 24.38 -4.32
CA LYS A 49 -3.83 25.48 -3.95
C LYS A 49 -3.97 26.51 -5.07
N GLN A 50 -2.86 26.86 -5.70
CA GLN A 50 -2.88 27.80 -6.83
C GLN A 50 -3.58 27.21 -8.05
N ALA A 51 -3.34 25.93 -8.37
CA ALA A 51 -4.00 25.24 -9.48
C ALA A 51 -5.53 25.17 -9.28
N VAL A 52 -5.98 24.76 -8.08
CA VAL A 52 -7.41 24.75 -7.72
C VAL A 52 -8.04 26.14 -7.82
N ALA A 53 -7.34 27.18 -7.35
CA ALA A 53 -7.82 28.55 -7.46
C ALA A 53 -7.96 28.98 -8.94
N ARG A 54 -7.01 28.66 -9.82
CA ARG A 54 -7.10 28.92 -11.26
C ARG A 54 -8.24 28.13 -11.92
N ALA A 55 -8.34 26.84 -11.63
CA ALA A 55 -9.34 25.93 -12.20
C ALA A 55 -10.77 26.38 -11.92
N ARG A 56 -11.02 26.93 -10.72
CA ARG A 56 -12.33 27.50 -10.34
C ARG A 56 -12.79 28.63 -11.26
N TRP A 57 -11.85 29.42 -11.81
CA TRP A 57 -12.17 30.55 -12.72
C TRP A 57 -12.33 30.14 -14.18
N HIS A 58 -11.67 29.02 -14.57
CA HIS A 58 -11.58 28.62 -15.97
C HIS A 58 -12.41 27.37 -16.29
N GLU A 59 -13.16 26.83 -15.32
CA GLU A 59 -13.96 25.60 -15.47
C GLU A 59 -13.09 24.42 -15.99
N ARG A 60 -11.86 24.32 -15.48
CA ARG A 60 -10.91 23.26 -15.86
C ARG A 60 -10.75 22.24 -14.74
N LEU A 61 -10.24 21.07 -15.10
CA LEU A 61 -9.92 20.03 -14.14
C LEU A 61 -8.48 20.19 -13.63
N VAL A 62 -8.31 19.82 -12.36
CA VAL A 62 -6.99 19.58 -11.77
C VAL A 62 -6.99 18.17 -11.26
N ALA A 63 -5.92 17.41 -11.49
CA ALA A 63 -5.79 16.06 -10.95
C ALA A 63 -4.58 15.93 -10.04
N VAL A 64 -4.76 15.16 -8.98
CA VAL A 64 -3.71 14.71 -8.09
C VAL A 64 -3.53 13.21 -8.27
N LEU A 65 -2.32 12.78 -8.64
CA LEU A 65 -1.93 11.38 -8.70
C LEU A 65 -1.03 11.08 -7.50
N PHE A 66 -1.47 10.25 -6.58
CA PHE A 66 -0.64 9.75 -5.49
C PHE A 66 -0.02 8.42 -5.92
N VAL A 67 1.31 8.34 -5.90
CA VAL A 67 2.11 7.25 -6.46
C VAL A 67 2.96 6.63 -5.36
N ASP A 68 2.81 5.34 -5.14
CA ASP A 68 3.57 4.58 -4.15
C ASP A 68 4.27 3.40 -4.82
N MET A 69 5.55 3.20 -4.51
CA MET A 69 6.36 2.16 -5.12
C MET A 69 6.07 0.79 -4.49
N ASP A 70 5.62 -0.14 -5.33
CA ASP A 70 5.31 -1.49 -4.87
C ASP A 70 6.57 -2.23 -4.40
N ARG A 71 6.55 -2.73 -3.15
CA ARG A 71 7.65 -3.51 -2.55
C ARG A 71 8.99 -2.77 -2.43
N PHE A 72 9.02 -1.44 -2.44
CA PHE A 72 10.27 -0.68 -2.29
C PHE A 72 11.03 -1.03 -1.01
N LYS A 73 10.30 -1.29 0.09
CA LYS A 73 10.91 -1.76 1.34
C LYS A 73 11.73 -3.04 1.16
N THR A 74 11.25 -3.99 0.34
CA THR A 74 11.98 -5.24 0.05
C THR A 74 13.32 -4.97 -0.63
N ILE A 75 13.37 -3.97 -1.53
CA ILE A 75 14.62 -3.53 -2.19
C ILE A 75 15.60 -2.99 -1.13
N ASN A 76 15.13 -2.10 -0.25
CA ASN A 76 15.96 -1.57 0.83
C ASN A 76 16.46 -2.67 1.79
N ASP A 77 15.58 -3.57 2.19
CA ASP A 77 15.92 -4.65 3.12
C ASP A 77 16.91 -5.67 2.51
N THR A 78 16.88 -5.83 1.17
CA THR A 78 17.72 -6.81 0.45
C THR A 78 19.03 -6.21 -0.05
N LEU A 79 18.98 -5.00 -0.63
CA LEU A 79 20.11 -4.37 -1.34
C LEU A 79 20.70 -3.16 -0.59
N GLY A 80 20.08 -2.74 0.51
CA GLY A 80 20.50 -1.61 1.31
C GLY A 80 19.92 -0.26 0.86
N HIS A 81 19.94 0.70 1.79
CA HIS A 81 19.36 2.03 1.58
C HIS A 81 20.08 2.85 0.49
N GLU A 82 21.39 2.66 0.27
CA GLU A 82 22.13 3.38 -0.77
C GLU A 82 21.61 3.05 -2.18
N VAL A 83 21.27 1.77 -2.43
CA VAL A 83 20.66 1.33 -3.69
C VAL A 83 19.25 1.88 -3.81
N GLY A 84 18.47 1.88 -2.73
CA GLY A 84 17.15 2.50 -2.68
C GLY A 84 17.18 4.00 -2.97
N ASP A 85 18.13 4.73 -2.45
CA ASP A 85 18.30 6.17 -2.70
C ASP A 85 18.61 6.46 -4.18
N LYS A 86 19.50 5.69 -4.80
CA LYS A 86 19.79 5.79 -6.24
C LYS A 86 18.57 5.46 -7.09
N LEU A 87 17.79 4.46 -6.68
CA LEU A 87 16.54 4.12 -7.35
C LEU A 87 15.52 5.25 -7.26
N LEU A 88 15.37 5.90 -6.10
CA LEU A 88 14.47 7.04 -5.92
C LEU A 88 14.89 8.25 -6.80
N GLN A 89 16.18 8.50 -6.96
CA GLN A 89 16.68 9.53 -7.87
C GLN A 89 16.34 9.21 -9.33
N ALA A 90 16.57 7.97 -9.76
CA ALA A 90 16.23 7.54 -11.12
C ALA A 90 14.72 7.54 -11.39
N LEU A 91 13.89 7.22 -10.38
CA LEU A 91 12.44 7.34 -10.43
C LEU A 91 12.00 8.80 -10.61
N ALA A 92 12.60 9.72 -9.87
CA ALA A 92 12.31 11.15 -9.97
C ALA A 92 12.55 11.69 -11.39
N GLU A 93 13.65 11.30 -12.03
CA GLU A 93 13.97 11.66 -13.41
C GLU A 93 12.94 11.10 -14.39
N ARG A 94 12.58 9.80 -14.28
CA ARG A 94 11.59 9.16 -15.17
C ARG A 94 10.20 9.77 -15.02
N PHE A 95 9.77 10.04 -13.80
CA PHE A 95 8.46 10.66 -13.57
C PHE A 95 8.41 12.10 -14.12
N THR A 96 9.46 12.87 -13.92
CA THR A 96 9.53 14.22 -14.48
C THR A 96 9.50 14.20 -16.02
N ALA A 97 10.16 13.23 -16.64
CA ALA A 97 10.12 13.05 -18.09
C ALA A 97 8.76 12.55 -18.63
N SER A 98 7.92 11.96 -17.77
CA SER A 98 6.62 11.41 -18.16
C SER A 98 5.49 12.43 -18.21
N VAL A 99 5.70 13.62 -17.63
CA VAL A 99 4.72 14.70 -17.53
C VAL A 99 5.17 15.93 -18.31
N ARG A 100 4.29 16.88 -18.56
CA ARG A 100 4.63 18.12 -19.27
C ARG A 100 5.19 19.17 -18.31
N GLU A 101 5.85 20.20 -18.83
CA GLU A 101 6.51 21.29 -18.06
C GLU A 101 5.55 22.03 -17.11
N GLY A 102 4.26 22.12 -17.44
CA GLY A 102 3.24 22.74 -16.59
C GLY A 102 2.80 21.89 -15.40
N ASP A 103 3.07 20.59 -15.41
CA ASP A 103 2.72 19.67 -14.33
C ASP A 103 3.80 19.70 -13.25
N THR A 104 3.47 19.19 -12.06
CA THR A 104 4.44 19.13 -10.95
C THR A 104 4.59 17.71 -10.47
N VAL A 105 5.81 17.20 -10.47
CA VAL A 105 6.19 15.97 -9.74
C VAL A 105 6.81 16.37 -8.42
N ALA A 106 6.39 15.74 -7.34
CA ALA A 106 6.89 15.98 -5.99
C ALA A 106 7.18 14.65 -5.28
N ARG A 107 8.09 14.68 -4.30
CA ARG A 107 8.31 13.58 -3.38
C ARG A 107 7.87 13.97 -1.97
N PHE A 108 7.02 13.15 -1.35
CA PHE A 108 6.49 13.45 -0.01
C PHE A 108 7.33 12.82 1.10
N GLY A 109 8.08 11.79 0.79
CA GLY A 109 8.98 11.08 1.68
C GLY A 109 8.97 9.57 1.41
N GLY A 110 9.95 8.85 1.89
CA GLY A 110 10.04 7.40 1.61
C GLY A 110 9.97 7.10 0.12
N ASP A 111 9.01 6.28 -0.27
CA ASP A 111 8.70 5.85 -1.64
C ASP A 111 7.44 6.51 -2.23
N GLU A 112 6.95 7.58 -1.59
CA GLU A 112 5.75 8.30 -2.01
C GLU A 112 6.08 9.48 -2.93
N PHE A 113 5.56 9.43 -4.16
CA PHE A 113 5.58 10.54 -5.10
C PHE A 113 4.17 11.05 -5.35
N VAL A 114 4.05 12.34 -5.68
CA VAL A 114 2.75 12.93 -6.02
C VAL A 114 2.90 13.77 -7.27
N VAL A 115 1.96 13.59 -8.20
CA VAL A 115 1.92 14.37 -9.45
C VAL A 115 0.70 15.25 -9.44
N LEU A 116 0.91 16.53 -9.77
CA LEU A 116 -0.15 17.50 -9.99
C LEU A 116 -0.27 17.75 -11.49
N LEU A 117 -1.42 17.45 -12.04
CA LEU A 117 -1.77 17.82 -13.41
C LEU A 117 -2.66 19.08 -13.35
N ASP A 118 -2.12 20.19 -13.85
CA ASP A 118 -2.83 21.48 -13.89
C ASP A 118 -3.50 21.68 -15.27
N ASP A 119 -4.64 22.36 -15.30
CA ASP A 119 -5.34 22.71 -16.55
C ASP A 119 -5.61 21.52 -17.48
N VAL A 120 -6.30 20.49 -16.96
CA VAL A 120 -6.65 19.29 -17.72
C VAL A 120 -8.01 19.48 -18.42
N ALA A 121 -8.11 19.00 -19.66
CA ALA A 121 -9.33 19.16 -20.46
C ALA A 121 -10.36 18.07 -20.17
N SER A 122 -9.92 16.83 -19.89
CA SER A 122 -10.81 15.70 -19.66
C SER A 122 -10.21 14.66 -18.73
N GLU A 123 -11.07 13.88 -18.10
CA GLU A 123 -10.67 12.74 -17.26
C GLU A 123 -9.89 11.67 -18.06
N LYS A 124 -10.20 11.50 -19.33
CA LYS A 124 -9.48 10.60 -20.22
C LYS A 124 -8.00 10.98 -20.35
N ASP A 125 -7.70 12.26 -20.42
CA ASP A 125 -6.32 12.75 -20.53
C ASP A 125 -5.51 12.43 -19.27
N ILE A 126 -6.17 12.47 -18.10
CA ILE A 126 -5.56 12.08 -16.82
C ILE A 126 -5.20 10.60 -16.81
N GLY A 127 -6.11 9.73 -17.28
CA GLY A 127 -5.84 8.29 -17.41
C GLY A 127 -4.64 7.99 -18.32
N VAL A 128 -4.48 8.75 -19.41
CA VAL A 128 -3.32 8.64 -20.31
C VAL A 128 -2.02 9.00 -19.59
N VAL A 129 -2.03 10.05 -18.75
CA VAL A 129 -0.82 10.43 -17.98
C VAL A 129 -0.53 9.39 -16.89
N ALA A 130 -1.54 8.93 -16.15
CA ALA A 130 -1.36 7.87 -15.15
C ALA A 130 -0.76 6.60 -15.77
N GLN A 131 -1.25 6.20 -16.95
CA GLN A 131 -0.71 5.06 -17.70
C GLN A 131 0.75 5.30 -18.14
N LYS A 132 1.09 6.50 -18.63
CA LYS A 132 2.48 6.85 -18.99
C LYS A 132 3.43 6.77 -17.79
N VAL A 133 2.99 7.18 -16.60
CA VAL A 133 3.77 7.09 -15.37
C VAL A 133 4.05 5.63 -15.04
N LEU A 134 3.07 4.72 -15.18
CA LEU A 134 3.29 3.28 -15.00
C LEU A 134 4.23 2.70 -16.08
N GLU A 135 4.04 3.06 -17.35
CA GLU A 135 4.88 2.60 -18.45
C GLU A 135 6.33 3.06 -18.34
N ALA A 136 6.57 4.22 -17.73
CA ALA A 136 7.93 4.70 -17.45
C ALA A 136 8.69 3.79 -16.48
N LEU A 137 8.00 2.96 -15.69
CA LEU A 137 8.61 1.99 -14.77
C LEU A 137 8.90 0.63 -15.43
N ALA A 138 8.31 0.34 -16.58
CA ALA A 138 8.46 -0.96 -17.25
C ALA A 138 9.93 -1.30 -17.66
N PRO A 139 10.76 -0.35 -18.16
CA PRO A 139 12.17 -0.62 -18.39
C PRO A 139 12.93 -0.73 -17.05
N PRO A 140 13.90 -1.66 -16.95
CA PRO A 140 14.69 -1.81 -15.74
C PRO A 140 15.47 -0.53 -15.36
N PHE A 141 15.82 -0.44 -14.12
CA PHE A 141 16.71 0.58 -13.56
C PHE A 141 18.10 -0.04 -13.41
N ALA A 142 19.06 0.40 -14.22
CA ALA A 142 20.45 -0.05 -14.11
C ALA A 142 21.15 0.68 -12.95
N ILE A 143 21.26 0.04 -11.78
CA ILE A 143 21.86 0.59 -10.58
C ILE A 143 23.00 -0.32 -10.12
N ASP A 144 24.20 0.23 -9.99
CA ASP A 144 25.41 -0.47 -9.56
C ASP A 144 25.68 -1.77 -10.36
N GLY A 145 25.32 -1.77 -11.66
CA GLY A 145 25.51 -2.92 -12.55
C GLY A 145 24.44 -4.01 -12.43
N GLN A 146 23.36 -3.76 -11.71
CA GLN A 146 22.19 -4.64 -11.60
C GLN A 146 20.97 -4.00 -12.23
N ASP A 147 20.14 -4.80 -12.89
CA ASP A 147 18.85 -4.39 -13.44
C ASP A 147 17.75 -4.60 -12.39
N LEU A 148 17.20 -3.50 -11.87
CA LEU A 148 16.13 -3.54 -10.90
C LEU A 148 14.79 -3.28 -11.58
N TYR A 149 13.78 -4.08 -11.23
CA TYR A 149 12.40 -3.94 -11.69
C TYR A 149 11.53 -3.50 -10.52
N ILE A 150 10.76 -2.45 -10.72
CA ILE A 150 9.82 -1.93 -9.72
C ILE A 150 8.54 -1.50 -10.41
N THR A 151 7.42 -1.65 -9.73
CA THR A 151 6.11 -1.18 -10.17
C THR A 151 5.57 -0.14 -9.18
N ALA A 152 4.48 0.50 -9.53
CA ALA A 152 3.81 1.45 -8.65
C ALA A 152 2.30 1.25 -8.64
N SER A 153 1.69 1.62 -7.52
CA SER A 153 0.24 1.77 -7.39
C SER A 153 -0.10 3.25 -7.37
N ILE A 154 -1.07 3.66 -8.20
CA ILE A 154 -1.41 5.08 -8.39
C ILE A 154 -2.88 5.28 -8.02
N GLY A 155 -3.15 6.29 -7.17
CA GLY A 155 -4.49 6.78 -6.93
C GLY A 155 -4.69 8.17 -7.52
N VAL A 156 -5.83 8.40 -8.12
CA VAL A 156 -6.17 9.63 -8.84
C VAL A 156 -7.38 10.28 -8.22
N SER A 157 -7.30 11.57 -7.91
CA SER A 157 -8.45 12.40 -7.52
C SER A 157 -8.53 13.65 -8.37
N LEU A 158 -9.77 14.13 -8.61
CA LEU A 158 -10.07 15.23 -9.52
C LEU A 158 -10.77 16.39 -8.80
N TYR A 159 -10.29 17.59 -9.04
CA TYR A 159 -11.05 18.80 -8.77
C TYR A 159 -11.97 19.13 -9.97
N PRO A 160 -13.24 19.50 -9.76
CA PRO A 160 -13.93 19.64 -8.47
C PRO A 160 -14.61 18.37 -7.97
N ASN A 161 -14.64 17.27 -8.76
CA ASN A 161 -15.51 16.11 -8.55
C ASN A 161 -15.22 15.38 -7.23
N ASP A 162 -13.94 15.22 -6.88
CA ASP A 162 -13.50 14.44 -5.73
C ASP A 162 -13.06 15.30 -4.54
N GLY A 163 -13.15 16.62 -4.65
CA GLY A 163 -12.82 17.54 -3.57
C GLY A 163 -12.64 18.98 -4.06
N GLU A 164 -12.95 19.93 -3.19
CA GLU A 164 -12.83 21.37 -3.49
C GLU A 164 -11.58 22.02 -2.88
N ASP A 165 -10.82 21.28 -2.07
CA ASP A 165 -9.61 21.74 -1.41
C ASP A 165 -8.47 20.74 -1.53
N SER A 166 -7.24 21.24 -1.34
CA SER A 166 -6.00 20.46 -1.50
C SER A 166 -5.90 19.27 -0.53
N THR A 167 -6.45 19.38 0.67
CA THR A 167 -6.37 18.33 1.68
C THR A 167 -7.30 17.18 1.32
N THR A 168 -8.52 17.49 0.89
CA THR A 168 -9.50 16.51 0.43
C THR A 168 -9.02 15.78 -0.81
N LEU A 169 -8.47 16.50 -1.81
CA LEU A 169 -7.94 15.89 -3.02
C LEU A 169 -6.80 14.91 -2.71
N LEU A 170 -5.82 15.32 -1.90
CA LEU A 170 -4.71 14.43 -1.52
C LEU A 170 -5.20 13.19 -0.78
N LYS A 171 -6.09 13.37 0.20
CA LYS A 171 -6.67 12.25 0.95
C LYS A 171 -7.38 11.25 0.01
N ASN A 172 -8.15 11.77 -0.95
CA ASN A 172 -8.93 10.93 -1.84
C ASN A 172 -8.04 10.22 -2.88
N ALA A 173 -6.96 10.88 -3.34
CA ALA A 173 -5.95 10.23 -4.16
C ALA A 173 -5.22 9.09 -3.41
N ASP A 174 -4.86 9.30 -2.14
CA ASP A 174 -4.26 8.27 -1.29
C ASP A 174 -5.18 7.05 -1.10
N ILE A 175 -6.48 7.28 -0.81
CA ILE A 175 -7.48 6.21 -0.72
C ILE A 175 -7.56 5.40 -2.03
N ALA A 176 -7.56 6.08 -3.17
CA ALA A 176 -7.60 5.43 -4.48
C ALA A 176 -6.31 4.63 -4.77
N MET A 177 -5.14 5.12 -4.33
CA MET A 177 -3.87 4.42 -4.43
C MET A 177 -3.87 3.13 -3.61
N TYR A 178 -4.42 3.17 -2.40
CA TYR A 178 -4.62 1.96 -1.61
C TYR A 178 -5.50 0.95 -2.33
N ARG A 179 -6.56 1.40 -3.00
CA ARG A 179 -7.41 0.52 -3.82
C ARG A 179 -6.65 -0.10 -4.99
N ALA A 180 -5.74 0.64 -5.62
CA ALA A 180 -4.85 0.10 -6.66
C ALA A 180 -3.96 -1.04 -6.11
N LYS A 181 -3.43 -0.89 -4.89
CA LYS A 181 -2.65 -1.95 -4.21
C LYS A 181 -3.49 -3.21 -3.97
N ASP A 182 -4.73 -3.08 -3.52
CA ASP A 182 -5.65 -4.20 -3.26
C ASP A 182 -6.04 -4.95 -4.54
N LEU A 183 -6.10 -4.26 -5.69
CA LEU A 183 -6.43 -4.86 -6.99
C LEU A 183 -5.27 -5.58 -7.68
N GLY A 184 -4.15 -5.74 -7.01
CA GLY A 184 -3.01 -6.52 -7.51
C GLY A 184 -1.78 -5.68 -7.82
N LYS A 185 -1.77 -4.39 -7.46
CA LYS A 185 -0.64 -3.46 -7.69
C LYS A 185 -0.42 -3.17 -9.18
N ASN A 186 0.64 -2.42 -9.53
CA ASN A 186 1.00 -2.07 -10.91
C ASN A 186 -0.19 -1.57 -11.74
N THR A 187 -0.99 -0.70 -11.16
CA THR A 187 -2.21 -0.15 -11.78
C THR A 187 -2.53 1.22 -11.22
N TYR A 188 -3.46 1.91 -11.84
CA TYR A 188 -4.02 3.13 -11.29
C TYR A 188 -5.52 3.01 -11.04
N GLN A 189 -6.04 3.77 -10.09
CA GLN A 189 -7.47 3.85 -9.77
C GLN A 189 -7.88 5.31 -9.61
N PHE A 190 -9.00 5.66 -10.21
CA PHE A 190 -9.70 6.91 -9.89
C PHE A 190 -10.45 6.75 -8.58
N TYR A 191 -10.45 7.81 -7.78
CA TYR A 191 -11.23 7.84 -6.56
C TYR A 191 -12.73 7.72 -6.87
N SER A 192 -13.44 7.03 -5.99
CA SER A 192 -14.91 7.01 -5.95
C SER A 192 -15.36 7.06 -4.49
N ALA A 193 -16.53 7.62 -4.23
CA ALA A 193 -17.01 7.86 -2.87
C ALA A 193 -17.17 6.57 -2.03
N ASP A 194 -17.45 5.45 -2.67
CA ASP A 194 -17.53 4.13 -2.03
C ASP A 194 -16.16 3.63 -1.51
N MET A 195 -15.05 4.11 -2.07
CA MET A 195 -13.71 3.76 -1.58
C MET A 195 -13.45 4.31 -0.18
N SER A 196 -13.95 5.50 0.14
CA SER A 196 -13.81 6.05 1.50
C SER A 196 -14.54 5.22 2.55
N ALA A 197 -15.73 4.70 2.23
CA ALA A 197 -16.47 3.82 3.13
C ALA A 197 -15.70 2.52 3.36
N ARG A 198 -15.17 1.91 2.31
CA ARG A 198 -14.36 0.68 2.40
C ARG A 198 -13.04 0.89 3.13
N ALA A 199 -12.37 2.04 2.94
CA ALA A 199 -11.14 2.36 3.68
C ALA A 199 -11.42 2.48 5.19
N PHE A 200 -12.52 3.11 5.57
CA PHE A 200 -12.94 3.19 6.96
C PHE A 200 -13.29 1.81 7.55
N GLU A 201 -14.04 0.99 6.80
CA GLU A 201 -14.36 -0.38 7.17
C GLU A 201 -13.10 -1.22 7.40
N ARG A 202 -12.13 -1.16 6.46
CA ARG A 202 -10.83 -1.84 6.60
C ARG A 202 -10.08 -1.45 7.87
N LEU A 203 -9.99 -0.15 8.19
CA LEU A 203 -9.35 0.33 9.43
C LEU A 203 -10.06 -0.20 10.69
N THR A 204 -11.39 -0.26 10.64
CA THR A 204 -12.20 -0.81 11.74
C THR A 204 -11.94 -2.30 11.91
N LEU A 205 -11.92 -3.06 10.80
CA LEU A 205 -11.61 -4.49 10.80
C LEU A 205 -10.19 -4.75 11.31
N GLU A 206 -9.18 -4.00 10.85
CA GLU A 206 -7.79 -4.15 11.31
C GLU A 206 -7.66 -3.93 12.83
N SER A 207 -8.31 -2.88 13.35
CA SER A 207 -8.34 -2.61 14.80
C SER A 207 -9.00 -3.74 15.58
N SER A 208 -10.11 -4.30 15.06
CA SER A 208 -10.88 -5.36 15.71
C SER A 208 -10.15 -6.71 15.71
N LEU A 209 -9.36 -7.01 14.66
CA LEU A 209 -8.62 -8.27 14.52
C LEU A 209 -7.67 -8.56 15.68
N ARG A 210 -7.08 -7.52 16.29
CA ARG A 210 -6.15 -7.66 17.44
C ARG A 210 -6.77 -8.37 18.63
N HIS A 211 -8.07 -8.27 18.79
CA HIS A 211 -8.82 -8.82 19.92
C HIS A 211 -9.76 -9.97 19.52
N ALA A 212 -9.84 -10.32 18.23
CA ALA A 212 -10.80 -11.27 17.71
C ALA A 212 -10.63 -12.70 18.29
N ILE A 213 -9.37 -13.12 18.55
CA ILE A 213 -9.08 -14.42 19.21
C ILE A 213 -9.60 -14.41 20.65
N GLU A 214 -9.24 -13.38 21.44
CA GLU A 214 -9.62 -13.26 22.85
C GLU A 214 -11.14 -13.19 23.04
N ARG A 215 -11.83 -12.56 22.07
CA ARG A 215 -13.30 -12.42 22.09
C ARG A 215 -14.03 -13.62 21.50
N ASN A 216 -13.30 -14.67 21.07
CA ASN A 216 -13.89 -15.83 20.43
C ASN A 216 -14.77 -15.45 19.21
N GLU A 217 -14.29 -14.55 18.36
CA GLU A 217 -15.01 -14.09 17.18
C GLU A 217 -14.72 -14.98 15.95
N PHE A 218 -13.62 -15.74 15.96
CA PHE A 218 -13.32 -16.70 14.89
C PHE A 218 -14.11 -17.98 15.02
N ARG A 219 -14.44 -18.58 13.86
CA ARG A 219 -15.11 -19.88 13.71
C ARG A 219 -14.43 -20.64 12.59
N LEU A 220 -14.39 -21.97 12.70
CA LEU A 220 -14.07 -22.85 11.58
C LEU A 220 -15.36 -23.41 10.99
N TYR A 221 -15.52 -23.23 9.70
CA TYR A 221 -16.52 -23.91 8.89
C TYR A 221 -15.82 -25.03 8.16
N TYR A 222 -16.54 -26.10 7.86
CA TYR A 222 -15.96 -27.30 7.27
C TYR A 222 -16.68 -27.63 5.99
N GLN A 223 -15.94 -27.65 4.88
CA GLN A 223 -16.46 -27.98 3.56
C GLN A 223 -16.10 -29.43 3.22
N PRO A 224 -17.10 -30.33 2.95
CA PRO A 224 -16.82 -31.70 2.62
C PRO A 224 -16.06 -31.86 1.30
N GLN A 225 -15.06 -32.74 1.29
CA GLN A 225 -14.35 -33.22 0.12
C GLN A 225 -14.90 -34.61 -0.25
N ILE A 226 -15.46 -34.72 -1.45
CA ILE A 226 -16.22 -35.88 -1.88
C ILE A 226 -15.48 -36.58 -3.02
N ASP A 227 -15.35 -37.90 -2.92
CA ASP A 227 -14.91 -38.76 -4.03
C ASP A 227 -15.92 -38.71 -5.16
N SER A 228 -15.50 -38.30 -6.34
CA SER A 228 -16.39 -38.10 -7.49
C SER A 228 -16.97 -39.41 -8.07
N ALA A 229 -16.32 -40.53 -7.82
CA ALA A 229 -16.75 -41.84 -8.33
C ALA A 229 -17.71 -42.52 -7.39
N SER A 230 -17.46 -42.53 -6.08
CA SER A 230 -18.25 -43.24 -5.07
C SER A 230 -19.27 -42.35 -4.35
N GLY A 231 -19.12 -41.01 -4.38
CA GLY A 231 -19.89 -40.08 -3.57
C GLY A 231 -19.57 -40.12 -2.08
N ALA A 232 -18.51 -40.80 -1.67
CA ALA A 232 -18.10 -40.90 -0.27
C ALA A 232 -17.38 -39.64 0.18
N ILE A 233 -17.59 -39.21 1.43
CA ILE A 233 -16.83 -38.12 2.05
C ILE A 233 -15.44 -38.65 2.43
N LEU A 234 -14.38 -38.08 1.85
CA LEU A 234 -12.98 -38.44 2.10
C LEU A 234 -12.35 -37.58 3.19
N GLY A 235 -12.78 -36.35 3.29
CA GLY A 235 -12.25 -35.36 4.22
C GLY A 235 -13.10 -34.10 4.26
N VAL A 236 -12.62 -33.12 5.00
CA VAL A 236 -13.20 -31.76 5.07
C VAL A 236 -12.10 -30.74 5.04
N GLU A 237 -12.35 -29.61 4.39
CA GLU A 237 -11.49 -28.44 4.44
C GLU A 237 -11.98 -27.50 5.55
N ALA A 238 -11.07 -27.12 6.46
CA ALA A 238 -11.33 -26.17 7.53
C ALA A 238 -11.16 -24.74 7.02
N LEU A 239 -12.25 -24.02 6.95
CA LEU A 239 -12.34 -22.67 6.40
C LEU A 239 -12.57 -21.66 7.52
N LEU A 240 -11.62 -20.75 7.71
CA LEU A 240 -11.73 -19.68 8.69
C LEU A 240 -12.89 -18.74 8.35
N ARG A 241 -13.65 -18.35 9.37
CA ARG A 241 -14.72 -17.35 9.31
C ARG A 241 -14.57 -16.40 10.49
N TRP A 242 -14.89 -15.14 10.27
CA TRP A 242 -14.88 -14.13 11.32
C TRP A 242 -16.27 -13.59 11.55
N GLN A 243 -16.80 -13.84 12.75
CA GLN A 243 -18.09 -13.33 13.20
C GLN A 243 -17.85 -12.01 13.94
N HIS A 244 -17.81 -10.90 13.18
CA HIS A 244 -17.63 -9.57 13.76
C HIS A 244 -18.92 -9.10 14.44
N PRO A 245 -18.86 -8.43 15.62
CA PRO A 245 -20.06 -8.00 16.34
C PRO A 245 -20.92 -7.01 15.55
N ASP A 246 -20.31 -6.08 14.82
CA ASP A 246 -21.00 -5.02 14.09
C ASP A 246 -21.24 -5.34 12.60
N PHE A 247 -20.30 -6.06 11.94
CA PHE A 247 -20.37 -6.38 10.50
C PHE A 247 -20.94 -7.77 10.21
N GLY A 248 -21.22 -8.58 11.25
CA GLY A 248 -21.68 -9.94 11.06
C GLY A 248 -20.59 -10.87 10.53
N LEU A 249 -20.92 -11.74 9.57
CA LEU A 249 -19.97 -12.69 9.00
C LEU A 249 -19.10 -12.00 7.93
N VAL A 250 -17.86 -11.65 8.28
CA VAL A 250 -16.88 -11.02 7.38
C VAL A 250 -16.26 -12.08 6.46
N ALA A 251 -16.14 -11.74 5.18
CA ALA A 251 -15.59 -12.64 4.17
C ALA A 251 -14.08 -12.84 4.34
N PRO A 252 -13.53 -14.07 4.15
CA PRO A 252 -12.09 -14.35 4.26
C PRO A 252 -11.22 -13.43 3.41
N ALA A 253 -11.67 -13.08 2.21
CA ALA A 253 -10.95 -12.16 1.30
C ALA A 253 -10.74 -10.75 1.87
N GLU A 254 -11.53 -10.33 2.85
CA GLU A 254 -11.44 -9.02 3.47
C GLU A 254 -10.48 -8.99 4.67
N PHE A 255 -10.41 -10.06 5.45
CA PHE A 255 -9.64 -10.06 6.69
C PHE A 255 -8.36 -10.90 6.68
N ILE A 256 -8.24 -11.95 5.84
CA ILE A 256 -7.01 -12.74 5.75
C ILE A 256 -5.81 -11.88 5.32
N PRO A 257 -5.92 -11.00 4.29
CA PRO A 257 -4.82 -10.09 3.96
C PRO A 257 -4.40 -9.20 5.13
N LEU A 258 -5.36 -8.72 5.94
CA LEU A 258 -5.08 -7.92 7.13
C LEU A 258 -4.34 -8.72 8.22
N LEU A 259 -4.72 -9.99 8.42
CA LEU A 259 -3.99 -10.90 9.32
C LEU A 259 -2.54 -11.10 8.85
N GLU A 260 -2.33 -11.23 7.55
CA GLU A 260 -1.00 -11.38 6.97
C GLU A 260 -0.17 -10.10 7.11
N GLU A 261 -0.71 -8.94 6.75
CA GLU A 261 -0.04 -7.64 6.86
C GLU A 261 0.37 -7.30 8.30
N THR A 262 -0.52 -7.56 9.26
CA THR A 262 -0.28 -7.30 10.69
C THR A 262 0.56 -8.38 11.39
N GLY A 263 0.72 -9.56 10.79
CA GLY A 263 1.38 -10.71 11.40
C GLY A 263 0.49 -11.53 12.34
N LEU A 264 -0.76 -11.13 12.51
CA LEU A 264 -1.73 -11.85 13.33
C LEU A 264 -2.12 -13.21 12.74
N ILE A 265 -1.80 -13.46 11.47
CA ILE A 265 -2.01 -14.77 10.83
C ILE A 265 -1.28 -15.90 11.55
N VAL A 266 -0.16 -15.63 12.23
CA VAL A 266 0.59 -16.66 12.97
C VAL A 266 -0.19 -17.15 14.20
N PRO A 267 -0.56 -16.31 15.19
CA PRO A 267 -1.34 -16.76 16.33
C PRO A 267 -2.74 -17.25 15.94
N VAL A 268 -3.36 -16.71 14.88
CA VAL A 268 -4.63 -17.22 14.34
C VAL A 268 -4.44 -18.61 13.75
N GLY A 269 -3.34 -18.86 13.05
CA GLY A 269 -3.00 -20.17 12.50
C GLY A 269 -2.80 -21.24 13.58
N ASP A 270 -2.13 -20.91 14.68
CA ASP A 270 -2.00 -21.81 15.83
C ASP A 270 -3.38 -22.15 16.42
N TRP A 271 -4.27 -21.17 16.51
CA TRP A 271 -5.65 -21.37 16.95
C TRP A 271 -6.43 -22.26 15.96
N ILE A 272 -6.27 -22.04 14.64
CA ILE A 272 -6.91 -22.87 13.59
C ILE A 272 -6.47 -24.33 13.72
N LEU A 273 -5.16 -24.58 13.80
CA LEU A 273 -4.62 -25.94 13.94
C LEU A 273 -5.16 -26.65 15.18
N SER A 274 -5.12 -25.97 16.32
CA SER A 274 -5.65 -26.53 17.58
C SER A 274 -7.14 -26.86 17.47
N THR A 275 -7.95 -25.93 16.95
CA THR A 275 -9.41 -26.10 16.81
C THR A 275 -9.76 -27.20 15.79
N ALA A 276 -9.02 -27.29 14.68
CA ALA A 276 -9.20 -28.33 13.67
C ALA A 276 -8.86 -29.71 14.23
N CYS A 277 -7.80 -29.86 15.00
CA CYS A 277 -7.44 -31.10 15.67
C CYS A 277 -8.46 -31.52 16.73
N GLU A 278 -8.97 -30.58 17.51
CA GLU A 278 -10.06 -30.85 18.47
C GLU A 278 -11.31 -31.36 17.77
N GLN A 279 -11.68 -30.73 16.68
CA GLN A 279 -12.88 -31.14 15.90
C GLN A 279 -12.69 -32.51 15.23
N MET A 280 -11.49 -32.74 14.65
CA MET A 280 -11.15 -34.06 14.07
C MET A 280 -11.28 -35.17 15.10
N ARG A 281 -10.74 -34.98 16.31
CA ARG A 281 -10.91 -35.95 17.41
C ARG A 281 -12.35 -36.19 17.78
N ALA A 282 -13.18 -35.14 17.82
CA ALA A 282 -14.61 -35.26 18.11
C ALA A 282 -15.32 -36.09 17.03
N TRP A 283 -15.01 -35.94 15.76
CA TRP A 283 -15.56 -36.72 14.67
C TRP A 283 -15.08 -38.16 14.70
N HIS A 284 -13.81 -38.44 15.01
CA HIS A 284 -13.30 -39.79 15.17
C HIS A 284 -14.04 -40.54 16.29
N ALA A 285 -14.27 -39.85 17.41
CA ALA A 285 -15.05 -40.41 18.52
C ALA A 285 -16.53 -40.64 18.14
N ALA A 286 -17.06 -39.86 17.21
CA ALA A 286 -18.44 -40.00 16.70
C ALA A 286 -18.61 -41.06 15.58
N GLY A 287 -17.54 -41.79 15.24
CA GLY A 287 -17.61 -42.91 14.29
C GLY A 287 -17.07 -42.61 12.89
N TRP A 288 -16.28 -41.54 12.72
CA TRP A 288 -15.60 -41.17 11.48
C TRP A 288 -14.06 -41.23 11.61
N PRO A 289 -13.48 -42.41 11.92
CA PRO A 289 -12.05 -42.50 12.29
C PRO A 289 -11.09 -42.25 11.15
N GLN A 290 -11.55 -42.25 9.89
CA GLN A 290 -10.72 -42.00 8.69
C GLN A 290 -10.97 -40.64 8.05
N LEU A 291 -11.76 -39.76 8.70
CA LEU A 291 -12.06 -38.45 8.16
C LEU A 291 -10.81 -37.56 8.27
N ARG A 292 -10.32 -37.10 7.13
CA ARG A 292 -9.20 -36.15 7.03
C ARG A 292 -9.69 -34.75 7.22
N VAL A 293 -8.80 -33.87 7.76
CA VAL A 293 -9.04 -32.45 7.89
C VAL A 293 -7.91 -31.69 7.20
N ALA A 294 -8.27 -30.91 6.17
CA ALA A 294 -7.34 -30.02 5.47
C ALA A 294 -7.38 -28.62 6.10
N VAL A 295 -6.22 -28.02 6.29
CA VAL A 295 -6.03 -26.68 6.85
C VAL A 295 -5.14 -25.86 5.92
N ASN A 296 -5.61 -24.67 5.53
CA ASN A 296 -4.84 -23.73 4.71
C ASN A 296 -3.74 -23.06 5.52
N LEU A 297 -2.52 -22.99 4.96
CA LEU A 297 -1.37 -22.26 5.49
C LEU A 297 -1.08 -21.02 4.66
N SER A 298 -0.88 -19.90 5.34
CA SER A 298 -0.46 -18.66 4.69
C SER A 298 1.04 -18.67 4.37
N PRO A 299 1.45 -17.93 3.30
CA PRO A 299 2.87 -17.74 2.96
C PRO A 299 3.70 -17.24 4.15
N ARG A 300 3.13 -16.36 4.96
CA ARG A 300 3.83 -15.77 6.11
C ARG A 300 4.06 -16.77 7.24
N GLN A 301 3.12 -17.68 7.48
CA GLN A 301 3.32 -18.77 8.46
C GLN A 301 4.44 -19.70 8.01
N PHE A 302 4.52 -20.01 6.72
CA PHE A 302 5.56 -20.87 6.16
C PHE A 302 6.96 -20.27 6.31
N GLN A 303 7.10 -18.95 6.26
CA GLN A 303 8.36 -18.24 6.44
C GLN A 303 8.78 -18.06 7.91
N THR A 304 7.87 -18.33 8.85
CA THR A 304 8.13 -18.12 10.27
C THR A 304 8.81 -19.37 10.87
N THR A 305 9.87 -19.15 11.62
CA THR A 305 10.48 -20.22 12.43
C THR A 305 9.48 -20.68 13.50
N GLY A 306 9.23 -21.99 13.60
CA GLY A 306 8.34 -22.56 14.62
C GLY A 306 7.03 -23.16 14.07
N LEU A 307 6.79 -23.17 12.75
CA LEU A 307 5.62 -23.81 12.16
C LEU A 307 5.57 -25.31 12.45
N VAL A 308 6.72 -25.99 12.33
CA VAL A 308 6.81 -27.45 12.60
C VAL A 308 6.44 -27.74 14.05
N GLU A 309 7.00 -26.97 14.97
CA GLU A 309 6.73 -27.11 16.41
C GLU A 309 5.26 -26.76 16.75
N ALA A 310 4.63 -25.83 16.04
CA ALA A 310 3.21 -25.52 16.22
C ALA A 310 2.33 -26.68 15.78
N VAL A 311 2.62 -27.29 14.63
CA VAL A 311 1.91 -28.48 14.12
C VAL A 311 2.13 -29.66 15.07
N GLU A 312 3.36 -29.94 15.47
CA GLU A 312 3.69 -31.04 16.42
C GLU A 312 2.99 -30.86 17.77
N ARG A 313 2.92 -29.63 18.29
CA ARG A 313 2.18 -29.34 19.53
C ARG A 313 0.68 -29.60 19.35
N GLY A 314 0.07 -29.14 18.26
CA GLY A 314 -1.34 -29.38 17.96
C GLY A 314 -1.66 -30.87 17.91
N LEU A 315 -0.86 -31.64 17.19
CA LEU A 315 -1.04 -33.09 17.04
C LEU A 315 -0.80 -33.86 18.35
N SER A 316 0.32 -33.60 19.04
CA SER A 316 0.71 -34.33 20.24
C SER A 316 -0.18 -34.00 21.44
N THR A 317 -0.54 -32.75 21.66
CA THR A 317 -1.38 -32.33 22.80
C THR A 317 -2.77 -32.93 22.73
N LEU A 318 -3.30 -33.12 21.51
CA LEU A 318 -4.65 -33.60 21.27
C LEU A 318 -4.72 -35.07 20.87
N GLY A 319 -3.57 -35.74 20.70
CA GLY A 319 -3.50 -37.16 20.33
C GLY A 319 -4.10 -37.46 18.94
N CYS A 320 -3.93 -36.53 18.00
CA CYS A 320 -4.42 -36.67 16.64
C CYS A 320 -3.46 -37.50 15.77
N ASP A 321 -4.00 -38.30 14.85
CA ASP A 321 -3.19 -39.00 13.85
C ASP A 321 -2.65 -38.03 12.82
N PRO A 322 -1.30 -37.86 12.70
CA PRO A 322 -0.70 -36.99 11.71
C PRO A 322 -1.11 -37.32 10.26
N GLY A 323 -1.40 -38.58 9.96
CA GLY A 323 -1.81 -39.03 8.63
C GLY A 323 -3.20 -38.52 8.19
N LEU A 324 -3.96 -37.93 9.11
CA LEU A 324 -5.31 -37.41 8.86
C LEU A 324 -5.38 -35.86 8.87
N LEU A 325 -4.29 -35.21 9.16
CA LEU A 325 -4.16 -33.74 9.00
C LEU A 325 -3.45 -33.41 7.67
N GLU A 326 -4.10 -32.65 6.83
CA GLU A 326 -3.58 -32.19 5.55
C GLU A 326 -3.31 -30.68 5.64
N LEU A 327 -2.12 -30.22 5.20
CA LEU A 327 -1.75 -28.81 5.19
C LEU A 327 -1.69 -28.34 3.75
N GLU A 328 -2.57 -27.41 3.40
CA GLU A 328 -2.68 -26.87 2.04
C GLU A 328 -1.89 -25.55 1.91
N ILE A 329 -1.07 -25.47 0.86
CA ILE A 329 -0.27 -24.27 0.52
C ILE A 329 -0.66 -23.83 -0.89
N THR A 330 -0.81 -22.53 -1.08
CA THR A 330 -1.06 -21.96 -2.41
C THR A 330 0.20 -21.96 -3.28
N GLU A 331 0.05 -22.03 -4.62
CA GLU A 331 1.17 -22.00 -5.58
C GLU A 331 2.12 -20.81 -5.35
N ASN A 332 1.60 -19.65 -4.95
CA ASN A 332 2.39 -18.44 -4.70
C ASN A 332 3.43 -18.60 -3.58
N VAL A 333 3.25 -19.57 -2.68
CA VAL A 333 4.23 -19.88 -1.62
C VAL A 333 5.42 -20.63 -2.20
N LEU A 334 5.17 -21.55 -3.15
CA LEU A 334 6.20 -22.40 -3.76
C LEU A 334 7.09 -21.65 -4.75
N LEU A 335 6.60 -20.55 -5.37
CA LEU A 335 7.33 -19.78 -6.36
C LEU A 335 8.25 -18.69 -5.75
N GLN A 336 8.22 -18.48 -4.44
CA GLN A 336 9.05 -17.49 -3.73
C GLN A 336 10.28 -18.11 -3.05
N HIS A 337 10.51 -19.38 -3.23
CA HIS A 337 11.65 -20.20 -2.80
C HIS A 337 12.15 -21.02 -4.00
#